data_e3d2a85e86baf4c38608cc4299aa2b8d
#
_entry.id   e3d2a85e86baf4c38608cc4299aa2b8d
#
_cell.length_a   1.000
_cell.length_b   1.000
_cell.length_c   1.000
_cell.angle_alpha   90.00
_cell.angle_beta   90.00
_cell.angle_gamma   90.00
#
_symmetry.space_group_name_H-M   'P 1'
#
loop_
_entity.id
_entity.type
_entity.pdbx_description
1 polymer ?
#
loop_
_entity_poly.entity_id
_entity_poly.type
_entity_poly.pdbx_seq_one_letter_code
_entity_poly.pdbx_strand_id
1 'polypeptide(L)'
;MTPLDHISPGRSIPDDFNVVVEISANCTPVKYEFDKDSGLLTVDRFMPTAMHYPCNYGFIPNTLSDDGDPVDVLVLTPYPIQPGSLIRVRALGMLQMTDESGEDCKVLAVPIEKVCKIGRAHV
;
A
#
# COMPACT_ATOMS: atom_id res chain seq x y z
N MET A 1 12.76 -9.05 -16.74
CA MET A 1 11.44 -8.45 -16.42
C MET A 1 10.78 -9.24 -15.32
N THR A 2 10.31 -8.58 -14.28
CA THR A 2 9.60 -9.25 -13.20
C THR A 2 8.09 -9.24 -13.49
N PRO A 3 7.31 -10.13 -12.84
CA PRO A 3 5.86 -10.11 -12.99
C PRO A 3 5.22 -8.75 -12.66
N LEU A 4 5.81 -8.01 -11.73
CA LEU A 4 5.27 -6.71 -11.33
C LEU A 4 5.54 -5.61 -12.35
N ASP A 5 6.46 -5.81 -13.29
CA ASP A 5 6.78 -4.80 -14.30
C ASP A 5 5.63 -4.54 -15.27
N HIS A 6 4.67 -5.46 -15.33
CA HIS A 6 3.49 -5.30 -16.19
C HIS A 6 2.39 -4.47 -15.57
N ILE A 7 2.50 -4.14 -14.30
CA ILE A 7 1.44 -3.44 -13.57
C ILE A 7 1.66 -1.95 -13.68
N SER A 8 0.70 -1.26 -14.29
CA SER A 8 0.74 0.20 -14.41
C SER A 8 0.61 0.86 -13.04
N PRO A 9 1.27 2.02 -12.82
CA PRO A 9 1.02 2.79 -11.59
C PRO A 9 -0.37 3.41 -11.55
N GLY A 10 -1.07 3.54 -12.65
CA GLY A 10 -2.42 4.04 -12.63
C GLY A 10 -2.75 4.92 -13.82
N ARG A 11 -4.03 5.33 -13.88
CA ARG A 11 -4.54 6.13 -14.99
C ARG A 11 -4.28 7.62 -14.82
N SER A 12 -4.40 8.12 -13.60
CA SER A 12 -4.35 9.55 -13.34
C SER A 12 -3.94 9.78 -11.88
N ILE A 13 -2.66 9.80 -11.62
CA ILE A 13 -2.15 10.09 -10.28
C ILE A 13 -2.29 11.60 -10.02
N PRO A 14 -2.88 12.03 -8.90
CA PRO A 14 -3.24 11.28 -7.69
C PRO A 14 -4.71 10.86 -7.59
N ASP A 15 -5.50 11.01 -8.62
CA ASP A 15 -6.95 10.82 -8.56
C ASP A 15 -7.38 9.37 -8.77
N ASP A 16 -6.61 8.59 -9.50
CA ASP A 16 -6.92 7.20 -9.82
C ASP A 16 -5.62 6.47 -10.13
N PHE A 17 -5.12 5.74 -9.13
CA PHE A 17 -3.89 4.98 -9.30
C PHE A 17 -3.98 3.63 -8.60
N ASN A 18 -3.03 2.76 -8.94
CA ASN A 18 -3.01 1.39 -8.48
C ASN A 18 -2.10 1.22 -7.27
N VAL A 19 -2.56 0.46 -6.29
CA VAL A 19 -1.75 0.04 -5.15
C VAL A 19 -1.81 -1.47 -5.03
N VAL A 20 -0.64 -2.08 -4.87
CA VAL A 20 -0.53 -3.51 -4.55
C VAL A 20 -0.39 -3.63 -3.04
N VAL A 21 -1.33 -4.33 -2.41
CA VAL A 21 -1.36 -4.45 -0.95
C VAL A 21 -0.40 -5.55 -0.52
N GLU A 22 0.47 -5.22 0.43
CA GLU A 22 1.40 -6.18 1.03
C GLU A 22 0.95 -6.64 2.42
N ILE A 23 0.43 -5.72 3.22
CA ILE A 23 0.04 -5.98 4.59
C ILE A 23 -1.39 -5.52 4.81
N SER A 24 -2.25 -6.44 5.26
CA SER A 24 -3.66 -6.13 5.52
C SER A 24 -3.83 -5.34 6.81
N ALA A 25 -4.86 -4.49 6.83
CA ALA A 25 -5.21 -3.73 8.03
C ALA A 25 -5.65 -4.66 9.15
N ASN A 26 -5.18 -4.40 10.36
CA ASN A 26 -5.63 -5.05 11.59
C ASN A 26 -5.64 -6.59 11.54
N CYS A 27 -4.78 -7.17 10.71
CA CYS A 27 -4.65 -8.61 10.58
C CYS A 27 -3.50 -9.13 11.45
N THR A 28 -3.04 -10.33 11.15
CA THR A 28 -2.00 -10.98 11.96
C THR A 28 -0.70 -10.18 11.95
N PRO A 29 0.13 -10.33 12.98
CA PRO A 29 1.40 -9.58 13.08
C PRO A 29 2.50 -10.21 12.21
N VAL A 30 2.22 -10.39 10.94
CA VAL A 30 3.17 -10.89 9.95
C VAL A 30 3.42 -9.80 8.93
N LYS A 31 4.69 -9.47 8.74
CA LYS A 31 5.09 -8.53 7.70
C LYS A 31 5.42 -9.29 6.44
N TYR A 32 4.72 -8.95 5.37
CA TYR A 32 4.97 -9.51 4.04
C TYR A 32 5.65 -8.48 3.14
N GLU A 33 6.36 -8.99 2.17
CA GLU A 33 7.03 -8.16 1.19
C GLU A 33 7.03 -8.89 -0.16
N PHE A 34 6.81 -8.16 -1.24
CA PHE A 34 6.90 -8.75 -2.57
C PHE A 34 8.35 -8.89 -2.99
N ASP A 35 8.70 -10.11 -3.40
CA ASP A 35 9.97 -10.36 -4.05
C ASP A 35 9.84 -9.92 -5.51
N LYS A 36 10.62 -8.93 -5.90
CA LYS A 36 10.53 -8.35 -7.25
C LYS A 36 10.92 -9.34 -8.33
N ASP A 37 11.82 -10.27 -8.02
CA ASP A 37 12.31 -11.21 -9.01
C ASP A 37 11.32 -12.33 -9.29
N SER A 38 10.71 -12.89 -8.25
CA SER A 38 9.78 -13.99 -8.41
C SER A 38 8.32 -13.54 -8.55
N GLY A 39 8.00 -12.33 -8.08
CA GLY A 39 6.63 -11.85 -8.00
C GLY A 39 5.83 -12.47 -6.86
N LEU A 40 6.48 -13.21 -5.98
CA LEU A 40 5.80 -13.85 -4.87
C LEU A 40 5.77 -12.95 -3.64
N LEU A 41 4.69 -13.07 -2.89
CA LEU A 41 4.58 -12.44 -1.59
C LEU A 41 5.33 -13.32 -0.59
N THR A 42 6.36 -12.75 0.02
CA THR A 42 7.22 -13.49 0.95
C THR A 42 7.02 -13.01 2.37
N VAL A 43 7.24 -13.89 3.33
CA VAL A 43 7.22 -13.51 4.74
C VAL A 43 8.57 -12.86 5.06
N ASP A 44 8.52 -11.58 5.43
CA ASP A 44 9.72 -10.85 5.84
C ASP A 44 10.05 -11.19 7.28
N ARG A 45 9.08 -11.01 8.16
CA ARG A 45 9.29 -11.32 9.59
C ARG A 45 7.97 -11.34 10.33
N PHE A 46 8.01 -11.91 11.52
CA PHE A 46 6.90 -11.82 12.47
C PHE A 46 7.12 -10.60 13.35
N MET A 47 6.05 -9.88 13.64
CA MET A 47 6.13 -8.74 14.55
C MET A 47 6.34 -9.23 15.98
N PRO A 48 7.10 -8.51 16.83
CA PRO A 48 7.43 -8.97 18.17
C PRO A 48 6.26 -9.02 19.14
N THR A 49 5.18 -8.32 18.85
CA THR A 49 3.98 -8.30 19.71
C THR A 49 2.75 -8.26 18.84
N ALA A 50 1.57 -8.15 19.45
CA ALA A 50 0.31 -8.03 18.72
C ALA A 50 0.15 -6.65 18.07
N MET A 51 1.19 -6.16 17.43
CA MET A 51 1.12 -4.91 16.68
C MET A 51 0.41 -5.15 15.35
N HIS A 52 -0.54 -4.29 15.06
CA HIS A 52 -1.28 -4.35 13.82
C HIS A 52 -1.11 -3.05 13.06
N TYR A 53 -1.03 -3.13 11.74
CA TYR A 53 -1.11 -1.94 10.92
C TYR A 53 -2.56 -1.42 10.98
N PRO A 54 -2.77 -0.13 11.25
CA PRO A 54 -4.14 0.41 11.35
C PRO A 54 -4.85 0.50 10.02
N CYS A 55 -4.12 0.42 8.92
CA CYS A 55 -4.66 0.45 7.56
C CYS A 55 -3.86 -0.51 6.69
N ASN A 56 -4.35 -0.76 5.47
CA ASN A 56 -3.63 -1.61 4.54
C ASN A 56 -2.36 -0.89 4.10
N TYR A 57 -1.28 -1.63 3.98
CA TYR A 57 0.02 -1.12 3.58
C TYR A 57 0.40 -1.73 2.24
N GLY A 58 0.82 -0.90 1.31
CA GLY A 58 1.21 -1.39 0.00
C GLY A 58 2.11 -0.40 -0.71
N PHE A 59 2.20 -0.54 -2.02
CA PHE A 59 3.05 0.31 -2.83
C PHE A 59 2.41 0.58 -4.18
N ILE A 60 2.84 1.68 -4.81
CA ILE A 60 2.44 2.01 -6.18
C ILE A 60 3.42 1.28 -7.09
N PRO A 61 2.96 0.34 -7.94
CA PRO A 61 3.86 -0.39 -8.82
C PRO A 61 4.54 0.52 -9.84
N ASN A 62 5.76 0.18 -10.20
CA ASN A 62 6.55 0.91 -11.19
C ASN A 62 6.75 2.38 -10.87
N THR A 63 6.88 2.71 -9.59
CA THR A 63 7.30 4.03 -9.13
C THR A 63 8.61 3.91 -8.38
N LEU A 64 9.26 5.05 -8.20
CA LEU A 64 10.56 5.09 -7.53
C LEU A 64 10.59 6.30 -6.60
N SER A 65 10.80 6.04 -5.32
CA SER A 65 10.99 7.11 -4.35
C SER A 65 12.48 7.38 -4.13
N ASP A 66 12.79 8.35 -3.29
CA ASP A 66 14.18 8.78 -3.07
C ASP A 66 15.07 7.67 -2.52
N ASP A 67 14.51 6.70 -1.83
CA ASP A 67 15.26 5.58 -1.28
C ASP A 67 15.49 4.45 -2.29
N GLY A 68 15.01 4.59 -3.52
CA GLY A 68 15.15 3.58 -4.55
C GLY A 68 14.07 2.51 -4.56
N ASP A 69 13.13 2.58 -3.62
CA ASP A 69 12.02 1.64 -3.54
C ASP A 69 10.75 2.25 -4.14
N PRO A 70 9.74 1.44 -4.45
CA PRO A 70 8.43 1.95 -4.87
C PRO A 70 7.83 2.86 -3.80
N VAL A 71 6.95 3.76 -4.22
CA VAL A 71 6.28 4.68 -3.30
C VAL A 71 5.32 3.90 -2.40
N ASP A 72 5.47 4.06 -1.09
CA ASP A 72 4.63 3.41 -0.08
C ASP A 72 3.29 4.12 0.07
N VAL A 73 2.23 3.33 0.25
CA VAL A 73 0.88 3.83 0.40
C VAL A 73 0.18 3.15 1.57
N LEU A 74 -0.52 3.95 2.35
CA LEU A 74 -1.44 3.48 3.38
C LEU A 74 -2.86 3.65 2.84
N VAL A 75 -3.61 2.56 2.74
CA VAL A 75 -4.95 2.57 2.15
C VAL A 75 -5.99 2.29 3.23
N LEU A 76 -6.88 3.26 3.43
CA LEU A 76 -8.01 3.13 4.36
C LEU A 76 -9.16 2.47 3.64
N THR A 77 -9.67 1.39 4.20
CA THR A 77 -10.81 0.65 3.65
C THR A 77 -11.75 0.23 4.77
N PRO A 78 -13.04 -0.04 4.45
CA PRO A 78 -13.98 -0.51 5.49
C PRO A 78 -13.65 -1.92 5.99
N TYR A 79 -12.95 -2.70 5.17
CA TYR A 79 -12.54 -4.07 5.52
C TYR A 79 -11.08 -4.28 5.10
N PRO A 80 -10.34 -5.15 5.81
CA PRO A 80 -8.97 -5.47 5.39
C PRO A 80 -8.93 -6.05 3.98
N ILE A 81 -7.90 -5.66 3.23
CA ILE A 81 -7.69 -6.14 1.86
C ILE A 81 -6.70 -7.30 1.90
N GLN A 82 -6.98 -8.35 1.15
CA GLN A 82 -6.10 -9.51 1.08
C GLN A 82 -4.75 -9.10 0.50
N PRO A 83 -3.63 -9.49 1.14
CA PRO A 83 -2.31 -9.24 0.58
C PRO A 83 -2.17 -9.84 -0.81
N GLY A 84 -1.51 -9.13 -1.70
CA GLY A 84 -1.38 -9.52 -3.09
C GLY A 84 -2.43 -8.92 -4.00
N SER A 85 -3.45 -8.27 -3.43
CA SER A 85 -4.51 -7.64 -4.23
C SER A 85 -4.07 -6.30 -4.77
N LEU A 86 -4.57 -5.96 -5.95
CA LEU A 86 -4.45 -4.63 -6.51
C LEU A 86 -5.74 -3.88 -6.27
N ILE A 87 -5.64 -2.65 -5.78
CA ILE A 87 -6.81 -1.80 -5.55
C ILE A 87 -6.57 -0.43 -6.16
N ARG A 88 -7.61 0.10 -6.79
CA ARG A 88 -7.57 1.46 -7.34
C ARG A 88 -7.98 2.44 -6.27
N VAL A 89 -7.15 3.47 -6.11
CA VAL A 89 -7.29 4.44 -5.02
C VAL A 89 -7.13 5.87 -5.52
N ARG A 90 -7.50 6.80 -4.67
CA ARG A 90 -7.17 8.22 -4.82
C ARG A 90 -6.45 8.70 -3.58
N ALA A 91 -5.51 9.61 -3.77
CA ALA A 91 -4.74 10.14 -2.66
C ALA A 91 -5.56 11.15 -1.85
N LEU A 92 -5.45 11.05 -0.54
CA LEU A 92 -5.98 12.06 0.40
C LEU A 92 -4.89 13.04 0.81
N GLY A 93 -3.65 12.57 0.92
CA GLY A 93 -2.54 13.39 1.36
C GLY A 93 -1.30 12.55 1.56
N MET A 94 -0.32 13.16 2.20
CA MET A 94 0.95 12.50 2.50
C MET A 94 1.23 12.56 3.98
N LEU A 95 1.77 11.48 4.52
CA LEU A 95 2.25 11.41 5.89
C LEU A 95 3.76 11.42 5.87
N GLN A 96 4.35 12.40 6.55
CA GLN A 96 5.79 12.43 6.73
C GLN A 96 6.11 11.79 8.07
N MET A 97 6.90 10.73 8.03
CA MET A 97 7.24 9.95 9.20
C MET A 97 8.75 9.97 9.39
N THR A 98 9.18 9.88 10.64
CA THR A 98 10.60 9.78 10.96
C THR A 98 10.81 8.47 11.71
N ASP A 99 11.74 7.67 11.22
CA ASP A 99 12.11 6.42 11.87
C ASP A 99 13.64 6.36 12.05
N GLU A 100 14.14 5.18 12.40
CA GLU A 100 15.58 4.99 12.63
C GLU A 100 16.42 5.26 11.38
N SER A 101 15.83 5.09 10.20
CA SER A 101 16.52 5.31 8.93
C SER A 101 16.41 6.74 8.43
N GLY A 102 15.68 7.61 9.12
CA GLY A 102 15.46 9.00 8.76
C GLY A 102 14.04 9.30 8.37
N GLU A 103 13.86 10.31 7.54
CA GLU A 103 12.54 10.74 7.09
C GLU A 103 12.00 9.83 5.99
N ASP A 104 10.71 9.56 6.05
CA ASP A 104 10.03 8.72 5.10
C ASP A 104 8.64 9.30 4.83
N CYS A 105 8.26 9.37 3.58
CA CYS A 105 6.95 9.87 3.16
C CYS A 105 6.09 8.71 2.69
N LYS A 106 4.85 8.67 3.19
CA LYS A 106 3.87 7.68 2.74
C LYS A 106 2.63 8.40 2.24
N VAL A 107 2.06 7.89 1.17
CA VAL A 107 0.81 8.43 0.64
C VAL A 107 -0.35 7.82 1.44
N LEU A 108 -1.29 8.66 1.85
CA LEU A 108 -2.53 8.20 2.45
C LEU A 108 -3.62 8.22 1.39
N ALA A 109 -4.29 7.10 1.21
CA ALA A 109 -5.26 6.95 0.12
C ALA A 109 -6.52 6.22 0.57
N VAL A 110 -7.57 6.38 -0.23
CA VAL A 110 -8.82 5.63 -0.09
C VAL A 110 -9.21 5.07 -1.45
N PRO A 111 -10.04 4.03 -1.50
CA PRO A 111 -10.51 3.51 -2.78
C PRO A 111 -11.24 4.59 -3.59
N ILE A 112 -11.14 4.51 -4.91
CA ILE A 112 -11.93 5.39 -5.77
C ILE A 112 -13.43 5.08 -5.58
N GLU A 113 -14.30 6.02 -5.95
CA GLU A 113 -15.74 5.86 -5.74
C GLU A 113 -16.32 4.62 -6.41
N LYS A 114 -15.78 4.24 -7.55
CA LYS A 114 -16.22 3.04 -8.26
C LYS A 114 -16.02 1.77 -7.42
N VAL A 115 -14.97 1.75 -6.60
CA VAL A 115 -14.67 0.62 -5.73
C VAL A 115 -15.41 0.72 -4.42
N CYS A 116 -15.42 1.93 -3.81
CA CYS A 116 -16.06 2.13 -2.52
C CYS A 116 -16.32 3.62 -2.31
N LYS A 117 -17.48 3.96 -1.73
CA LYS A 117 -17.86 5.36 -1.47
C LYS A 117 -17.41 5.84 -0.11
N ILE A 118 -16.22 5.43 0.32
CA ILE A 118 -15.65 5.88 1.59
C ILE A 118 -15.48 7.40 1.56
N GLY A 119 -15.84 8.03 2.67
CA GLY A 119 -15.72 9.48 2.80
C GLY A 119 -16.91 10.25 2.27
N ARG A 120 -17.89 9.56 1.65
CA ARG A 120 -19.13 10.17 1.18
C ARG A 120 -20.33 9.65 1.94
N ALA A 121 -20.42 8.34 2.11
CA ALA A 121 -21.56 7.72 2.78
C ALA A 121 -21.51 7.87 4.29
N HIS A 122 -20.39 8.26 4.84
CA HIS A 122 -20.17 8.34 6.28
C HIS A 122 -19.84 9.74 6.75
N VAL A 123 -20.09 10.70 5.94
CA VAL A 123 -19.89 12.09 6.30
C VAL A 123 -21.04 12.59 7.15
#